data_fd00734916ab146c9ba87c4f52affc3f
#
_entry.id   fd00734916ab146c9ba87c4f52affc3f
#
_cell.length_a   1.000
_cell.length_b   1.000
_cell.length_c   1.000
_cell.angle_alpha   90.00
_cell.angle_beta   90.00
_cell.angle_gamma   90.00
#
_symmetry.space_group_name_H-M   'P 1'
#
loop_
_entity.id
_entity.type
_entity.pdbx_description
1 polymer ?
#
loop_
_entity_poly.entity_id
_entity_poly.type
_entity_poly.pdbx_seq_one_letter_code
_entity_poly.pdbx_strand_id
1 'polypeptide(L)' 'MSEWKVFYRDGLDQDRISSSVTSKEAALAQARNLHRDRRAEIYKIEGPAGGIVAKDEVMRWVSAHM' A
#
# COMPACT_ATOMS: atom_id res chain seq x y z
N MET A 1 -5.16 18.25 4.46
CA MET A 1 -5.84 17.01 4.01
C MET A 1 -4.88 15.85 4.03
N SER A 2 -5.38 14.70 4.46
CA SER A 2 -4.54 13.50 4.53
C SER A 2 -4.51 12.80 3.19
N GLU A 3 -3.34 12.55 2.68
CA GLU A 3 -3.17 11.79 1.45
C GLU A 3 -2.22 10.64 1.71
N TRP A 4 -2.68 9.43 1.43
CA TRP A 4 -1.90 8.21 1.61
C TRP A 4 -1.73 7.56 0.25
N LYS A 5 -0.53 7.08 -0.06
CA LYS A 5 -0.21 6.46 -1.33
C LYS A 5 0.52 5.15 -1.08
N VAL A 6 0.19 4.14 -1.90
CA VAL A 6 0.83 2.84 -1.83
C VAL A 6 1.88 2.76 -2.92
N PHE A 7 3.11 2.43 -2.55
CA PHE A 7 4.22 2.21 -3.49
C PHE A 7 4.36 0.71 -3.68
N TYR A 8 4.27 0.26 -4.92
CA TYR A 8 4.29 -1.17 -5.19
C TYR A 8 4.92 -1.46 -6.56
N ARG A 9 5.29 -2.73 -6.77
CA ARG A 9 5.72 -3.22 -8.07
C ARG A 9 4.61 -4.09 -8.64
N ASP A 10 4.19 -3.82 -9.87
CA ASP A 10 3.13 -4.60 -10.51
C ASP A 10 3.65 -5.91 -11.10
N GLY A 11 2.74 -6.68 -11.70
CA GLY A 11 3.10 -7.97 -12.29
C GLY A 11 3.97 -7.89 -13.53
N LEU A 12 4.22 -6.68 -14.04
CA LEU A 12 5.09 -6.44 -15.19
C LEU A 12 6.46 -5.90 -14.75
N ASP A 13 6.82 -6.05 -13.49
CA ASP A 13 8.07 -5.57 -12.91
C ASP A 13 8.26 -4.07 -13.01
N GLN A 14 7.15 -3.32 -12.98
CA GLN A 14 7.19 -1.86 -13.02
C GLN A 14 6.78 -1.28 -11.67
N ASP A 15 7.59 -0.35 -11.17
CA ASP A 15 7.28 0.37 -9.94
C ASP A 15 6.14 1.35 -10.18
N ARG A 16 5.12 1.29 -9.35
CA ARG A 16 3.94 2.14 -9.48
C ARG A 16 3.55 2.74 -8.15
N ILE A 17 2.78 3.82 -8.24
CA ILE A 17 2.22 4.49 -7.08
C ILE A 17 0.71 4.48 -7.26
N SER A 18 -0.03 4.05 -6.24
CA SER A 18 -1.48 4.03 -6.30
C SER A 18 -2.05 5.44 -6.25
N SER A 19 -3.35 5.55 -6.57
CA SER A 19 -4.08 6.80 -6.38
C SER A 19 -4.10 7.16 -4.89
N SER A 20 -4.14 8.46 -4.62
CA SER A 20 -4.21 8.94 -3.25
C SER A 20 -5.52 8.52 -2.59
N VAL A 21 -5.44 8.10 -1.33
CA VAL A 21 -6.61 7.80 -0.50
C VAL A 21 -6.55 8.64 0.76
N THR A 22 -7.67 8.73 1.45
CA THR A 22 -7.84 9.70 2.53
C THR A 22 -7.47 9.19 3.91
N SER A 23 -7.18 7.90 4.07
CA SER A 23 -6.85 7.35 5.38
C SER A 23 -5.82 6.24 5.26
N LYS A 24 -5.13 5.98 6.38
CA LYS A 24 -4.16 4.89 6.47
C LYS A 24 -4.84 3.55 6.21
N GLU A 25 -6.03 3.34 6.79
CA GLU A 25 -6.74 2.08 6.61
C GLU A 25 -7.16 1.87 5.17
N ALA A 26 -7.59 2.92 4.48
CA ALA A 26 -7.92 2.82 3.06
C ALA A 26 -6.68 2.45 2.24
N ALA A 27 -5.52 2.98 2.58
CA ALA A 27 -4.27 2.64 1.91
C ALA A 27 -3.89 1.19 2.17
N LEU A 28 -4.04 0.73 3.40
CA LEU A 28 -3.76 -0.67 3.74
C LEU A 28 -4.71 -1.62 3.00
N ALA A 29 -5.99 -1.26 2.93
CA ALA A 29 -6.97 -2.06 2.17
C ALA A 29 -6.63 -2.09 0.69
N GLN A 30 -6.17 -0.98 0.14
CA GLN A 30 -5.74 -0.93 -1.25
C GLN A 30 -4.50 -1.80 -1.48
N ALA A 31 -3.55 -1.77 -0.56
CA ALA A 31 -2.37 -2.63 -0.63
C ALA A 31 -2.77 -4.10 -0.60
N ARG A 32 -3.72 -4.46 0.28
CA ARG A 32 -4.25 -5.82 0.35
C ARG A 32 -4.84 -6.25 -1.00
N ASN A 33 -5.66 -5.39 -1.60
CA ASN A 33 -6.29 -5.71 -2.87
C ASN A 33 -5.27 -5.85 -3.98
N LEU A 34 -4.28 -4.98 -4.03
CA LEU A 34 -3.21 -5.07 -5.02
C LEU A 34 -2.41 -6.36 -4.85
N HIS A 35 -2.08 -6.70 -3.62
CA HIS A 35 -1.33 -7.92 -3.34
C HIS A 35 -2.12 -9.18 -3.71
N ARG A 36 -3.40 -9.21 -3.35
CA ARG A 36 -4.25 -10.37 -3.58
C ARG A 36 -4.64 -10.51 -5.05
N ASP A 37 -5.12 -9.41 -5.65
CA ASP A 37 -5.76 -9.48 -6.98
C ASP A 37 -4.75 -9.37 -8.11
N ARG A 38 -3.66 -8.63 -7.89
CA ARG A 38 -2.67 -8.36 -8.94
C ARG A 38 -1.30 -8.93 -8.62
N ARG A 39 -1.16 -9.62 -7.49
CA ARG A 39 0.10 -10.17 -7.02
C ARG A 39 1.22 -9.12 -6.97
N ALA A 40 0.85 -7.89 -6.68
CA ALA A 40 1.80 -6.81 -6.59
C ALA A 40 2.68 -6.97 -5.35
N GLU A 41 3.93 -6.57 -5.47
CA GLU A 41 4.83 -6.51 -4.33
C GLU A 41 4.74 -5.12 -3.71
N ILE A 42 4.29 -5.05 -2.47
CA ILE A 42 4.10 -3.77 -1.79
C ILE A 42 5.42 -3.35 -1.16
N TYR A 43 5.88 -2.14 -1.48
CA TYR A 43 7.10 -1.60 -0.89
C TYR A 43 6.84 -0.86 0.41
N LYS A 44 5.90 0.07 0.39
CA LYS A 44 5.60 0.91 1.54
C LYS A 44 4.32 1.69 1.27
N ILE A 45 3.84 2.36 2.30
CA ILE A 45 2.77 3.34 2.19
C ILE A 45 3.31 4.65 2.72
N GLU A 46 3.09 5.75 2.00
CA GLU A 46 3.47 7.09 2.45
C GLU A 46 2.23 7.90 2.77
N GLY A 47 2.27 8.58 3.90
CA GLY A 47 1.20 9.44 4.34
C GLY A 47 1.65 10.89 4.51
N PRO A 48 0.78 11.74 5.04
CA PRO A 48 1.11 13.15 5.23
C PRO A 48 2.15 13.33 6.33
N ALA A 49 2.82 14.47 6.29
CA ALA A 49 3.81 14.86 7.31
C ALA A 49 4.93 13.83 7.48
N GLY A 50 5.32 13.17 6.39
CA GLY A 50 6.41 12.20 6.43
C GLY A 50 6.06 10.86 7.05
N GLY A 51 4.76 10.58 7.26
CA GLY A 51 4.34 9.29 7.78
C GLY A 51 4.63 8.19 6.79
N ILE A 52 5.27 7.11 7.27
CA ILE A 52 5.60 5.97 6.42
C ILE A 52 5.18 4.69 7.13
N VAL A 53 4.50 3.80 6.40
CA VAL A 53 4.21 2.46 6.87
C VAL A 53 5.16 1.53 6.14
N ALA A 54 6.07 0.92 6.88
CA ALA A 54 7.08 0.04 6.30
C ALA A 54 6.44 -1.22 5.72
N LYS A 55 7.15 -1.85 4.79
CA LYS A 55 6.68 -3.07 4.13
C LYS A 55 6.25 -4.14 5.14
N ASP A 56 7.03 -4.36 6.18
CA ASP A 56 6.73 -5.39 7.18
C ASP A 56 5.41 -5.12 7.88
N GLU A 57 5.16 -3.87 8.21
CA GLU A 57 3.89 -3.50 8.86
C GLU A 57 2.72 -3.66 7.90
N VAL A 58 2.89 -3.26 6.63
CA VAL A 58 1.85 -3.42 5.62
C VAL A 58 1.51 -4.90 5.44
N MET A 59 2.51 -5.73 5.30
CA MET A 59 2.29 -7.17 5.07
C MET A 59 1.68 -7.85 6.29
N ARG A 60 2.01 -7.39 7.49
CA ARG A 60 1.40 -7.90 8.72
C ARG A 60 -0.09 -7.59 8.74
N TRP A 61 -0.44 -6.37 8.39
CA TRP A 61 -1.85 -5.97 8.31
C TRP A 61 -2.59 -6.77 7.22
N VAL A 62 -1.97 -6.90 6.05
CA VAL A 62 -2.55 -7.63 4.93
C VAL A 62 -2.82 -9.08 5.32
N SER A 63 -1.86 -9.74 5.97
CA SER A 63 -2.04 -11.13 6.42
C SER A 63 -3.18 -11.27 7.41
N ALA A 64 -3.38 -10.27 8.26
CA ALA A 64 -4.44 -10.32 9.25
C ALA A 64 -5.82 -10.06 8.66
N HIS A 65 -5.91 -9.48 7.46
CA HIS A 65 -7.17 -9.06 6.86
C HIS A 65 -7.48 -9.75 5.52
N MET A 66 -6.74 -10.77 5.19
CA MET A 66 -7.00 -11.56 3.99
C MET A 66 -8.01 -12.66 4.23
#